data_dc58e1f125287fe4b941be5b774a8c42
#
_entry.id   dc58e1f125287fe4b941be5b774a8c42
#
_cell.length_a   1.000
_cell.length_b   1.000
_cell.length_c   1.000
_cell.angle_alpha   90.00
_cell.angle_beta   90.00
_cell.angle_gamma   90.00
#
_symmetry.space_group_name_H-M   'P 1'
#
loop_
_entity.id
_entity.type
_entity.pdbx_description
1 polymer ?
#
loop_
_entity_poly.entity_id
_entity_poly.type
_entity_poly.pdbx_seq_one_letter_code
_entity_poly.pdbx_strand_id
1 'polypeptide(L)'
;ENSNFPESLSKAGITFIGPSKSAIALMGDKIESKKIAKSANVNTIPGHIGIIKNKNEAIKIADEIGYPVMIKASAGGGGKGMRIAFSNKQVEDSFERASSEALKSFGDKRIFIEKFITKPRHIEIQILADNFGNVIYLGERECSIQRRNQKVIEEAPSPFLDEQTRKKMGDQAVQLSRRVGYSSAGTVEFIVDKDKNFYFLEMNTRLQVEHPVTELITGIDLVEQMIKIAYGKKLEINQNDVRLNGSAIETRIYAENPYKNFLPSIGRLTKYNPPKEKQHSDGTITRNDTGVREGDEVSMFYDPMIAKLCSWGKTRKLSINRMESALDNFLLEGIDHNISFLSAILANKRFKSGDINTAFIEDEFKEGFQGIIPNKNFEWTLGSLVLAHHICEISKNFDIFEHDQISDEWEVYLHYNQSTHNPSKLKYMINKDNLNLPFVCIKPMPNQITKRLNDEFFTIEVHQDFIKKLATFKTVSYTHLTLPTRSYV
;
A
#
# COMPACT_ATOMS: atom_id res chain seq x y z
N GLU A 1 -13.58 -16.72 3.37
CA GLU A 1 -13.54 -17.20 4.77
C GLU A 1 -14.94 -17.52 5.33
N ASN A 2 -15.90 -17.83 4.46
CA ASN A 2 -17.20 -18.35 4.88
C ASN A 2 -17.16 -19.88 4.91
N SER A 3 -17.22 -20.50 6.09
CA SER A 3 -17.10 -21.95 6.28
C SER A 3 -18.25 -22.76 5.62
N ASN A 4 -19.38 -22.14 5.33
CA ASN A 4 -20.49 -22.79 4.64
C ASN A 4 -20.25 -22.99 3.14
N PHE A 5 -19.37 -22.16 2.53
CA PHE A 5 -19.10 -22.24 1.08
C PHE A 5 -18.37 -23.54 0.70
N PRO A 6 -17.24 -23.93 1.34
CA PRO A 6 -16.62 -25.24 1.09
C PRO A 6 -17.57 -26.43 1.29
N GLU A 7 -18.46 -26.34 2.29
CA GLU A 7 -19.46 -27.39 2.55
C GLU A 7 -20.46 -27.53 1.38
N SER A 8 -20.94 -26.38 0.87
CA SER A 8 -21.89 -26.38 -0.24
C SER A 8 -21.24 -26.94 -1.51
N LEU A 9 -19.97 -26.58 -1.79
CA LEU A 9 -19.20 -27.14 -2.91
C LEU A 9 -19.00 -28.65 -2.77
N SER A 10 -18.61 -29.11 -1.59
CA SER A 10 -18.42 -30.53 -1.30
C SER A 10 -19.70 -31.34 -1.54
N LYS A 11 -20.88 -30.84 -1.09
CA LYS A 11 -22.18 -31.44 -1.35
C LYS A 11 -22.53 -31.51 -2.85
N ALA A 12 -22.01 -30.57 -3.63
CA ALA A 12 -22.19 -30.52 -5.08
C ALA A 12 -21.12 -31.34 -5.85
N GLY A 13 -20.21 -32.02 -5.16
CA GLY A 13 -19.10 -32.76 -5.79
C GLY A 13 -18.02 -31.86 -6.42
N ILE A 14 -17.95 -30.59 -6.03
CA ILE A 14 -16.99 -29.61 -6.56
C ILE A 14 -15.84 -29.46 -5.57
N THR A 15 -14.60 -29.61 -6.06
CA THR A 15 -13.41 -29.43 -5.22
C THR A 15 -13.19 -27.96 -4.91
N PHE A 16 -13.11 -27.64 -3.62
CA PHE A 16 -12.75 -26.30 -3.15
C PHE A 16 -11.23 -26.11 -3.15
N ILE A 17 -10.73 -25.08 -3.82
CA ILE A 17 -9.31 -24.68 -3.78
C ILE A 17 -9.11 -23.80 -2.55
N GLY A 18 -8.78 -24.40 -1.41
CA GLY A 18 -8.65 -23.71 -0.13
C GLY A 18 -8.63 -24.70 1.04
N PRO A 19 -8.61 -24.19 2.29
CA PRO A 19 -8.57 -25.02 3.49
C PRO A 19 -9.93 -25.65 3.80
N SER A 20 -9.92 -26.62 4.74
CA SER A 20 -11.14 -27.30 5.19
C SER A 20 -12.13 -26.35 5.88
N LYS A 21 -13.43 -26.70 5.82
CA LYS A 21 -14.49 -26.02 6.57
C LYS A 21 -14.12 -25.83 8.05
N SER A 22 -13.56 -26.87 8.69
CA SER A 22 -13.18 -26.85 10.10
C SER A 22 -12.08 -25.84 10.39
N ALA A 23 -11.05 -25.78 9.55
CA ALA A 23 -9.95 -24.80 9.70
C ALA A 23 -10.47 -23.37 9.56
N ILE A 24 -11.35 -23.10 8.58
CA ILE A 24 -11.97 -21.79 8.39
C ILE A 24 -12.80 -21.41 9.63
N ALA A 25 -13.65 -22.31 10.12
CA ALA A 25 -14.51 -22.03 11.27
C ALA A 25 -13.72 -21.79 12.57
N LEU A 26 -12.69 -22.61 12.83
CA LEU A 26 -11.85 -22.50 14.02
C LEU A 26 -11.02 -21.21 14.04
N MET A 27 -10.47 -20.82 12.91
CA MET A 27 -9.63 -19.62 12.82
C MET A 27 -10.43 -18.33 12.63
N GLY A 28 -11.68 -18.41 12.20
CA GLY A 28 -12.58 -17.26 12.05
C GLY A 28 -13.12 -16.70 13.36
N ASP A 29 -13.12 -17.46 14.44
CA ASP A 29 -13.48 -16.98 15.79
C ASP A 29 -12.22 -16.55 16.55
N LYS A 30 -12.11 -15.27 16.88
CA LYS A 30 -10.91 -14.72 17.54
C LYS A 30 -10.64 -15.25 18.94
N ILE A 31 -11.67 -15.65 19.67
CA ILE A 31 -11.48 -16.27 21.00
C ILE A 31 -11.01 -17.71 20.85
N GLU A 32 -11.66 -18.47 19.98
CA GLU A 32 -11.29 -19.88 19.75
C GLU A 32 -9.91 -19.98 19.10
N SER A 33 -9.60 -19.14 18.11
CA SER A 33 -8.27 -19.12 17.48
C SER A 33 -7.14 -18.85 18.47
N LYS A 34 -7.35 -17.95 19.46
CA LYS A 34 -6.37 -17.68 20.53
C LYS A 34 -6.24 -18.84 21.51
N LYS A 35 -7.34 -19.52 21.87
CA LYS A 35 -7.27 -20.73 22.70
C LYS A 35 -6.45 -21.82 22.01
N ILE A 36 -6.69 -22.01 20.72
CA ILE A 36 -5.95 -22.99 19.92
C ILE A 36 -4.48 -22.59 19.80
N ALA A 37 -4.18 -21.32 19.51
CA ALA A 37 -2.81 -20.81 19.43
C ALA A 37 -2.06 -21.06 20.76
N LYS A 38 -2.69 -20.74 21.90
CA LYS A 38 -2.08 -21.02 23.21
C LYS A 38 -1.86 -22.53 23.44
N SER A 39 -2.81 -23.38 23.03
CA SER A 39 -2.66 -24.85 23.15
C SER A 39 -1.57 -25.42 22.21
N ALA A 40 -1.22 -24.70 21.16
CA ALA A 40 -0.16 -25.00 20.22
C ALA A 40 1.19 -24.33 20.59
N ASN A 41 1.33 -23.80 21.80
CA ASN A 41 2.52 -23.06 22.26
C ASN A 41 2.89 -21.87 21.38
N VAL A 42 1.90 -21.22 20.77
CA VAL A 42 2.08 -19.98 20.02
C VAL A 42 1.93 -18.79 20.95
N ASN A 43 2.83 -17.84 20.88
CA ASN A 43 2.80 -16.64 21.69
C ASN A 43 1.51 -15.86 21.40
N THR A 44 0.72 -15.59 22.43
CA THR A 44 -0.50 -14.78 22.32
C THR A 44 -0.33 -13.48 23.10
N ILE A 45 -0.97 -12.40 22.61
CA ILE A 45 -0.97 -11.13 23.34
C ILE A 45 -1.49 -11.37 24.76
N PRO A 46 -0.77 -10.89 25.82
CA PRO A 46 -1.25 -11.00 27.18
C PRO A 46 -2.66 -10.43 27.33
N GLY A 47 -3.59 -11.21 27.86
CA GLY A 47 -4.98 -10.81 27.94
C GLY A 47 -5.88 -11.89 28.49
N HIS A 48 -7.17 -11.57 28.61
CA HIS A 48 -8.18 -12.49 29.02
C HIS A 48 -8.72 -13.29 27.84
N ILE A 49 -8.48 -14.61 27.85
CA ILE A 49 -8.99 -15.50 26.81
C ILE A 49 -10.35 -16.02 27.22
N GLY A 50 -11.37 -15.21 27.08
CA GLY A 50 -12.75 -15.57 27.46
C GLY A 50 -13.73 -14.46 27.09
N ILE A 51 -15.03 -14.81 27.21
CA ILE A 51 -16.09 -13.83 26.98
C ILE A 51 -16.25 -13.01 28.26
N ILE A 52 -16.16 -11.69 28.13
CA ILE A 52 -16.40 -10.77 29.25
C ILE A 52 -17.89 -10.47 29.32
N LYS A 53 -18.49 -10.68 30.50
CA LYS A 53 -19.94 -10.64 30.68
C LYS A 53 -20.49 -9.23 30.86
N ASN A 54 -19.73 -8.36 31.53
CA ASN A 54 -20.16 -7.02 31.89
C ASN A 54 -18.97 -6.05 32.07
N LYS A 55 -19.25 -4.76 32.18
CA LYS A 55 -18.27 -3.69 32.33
C LYS A 55 -17.40 -3.78 33.58
N ASN A 56 -17.96 -4.28 34.72
CA ASN A 56 -17.21 -4.42 35.96
C ASN A 56 -16.13 -5.50 35.82
N GLU A 57 -16.45 -6.61 35.20
CA GLU A 57 -15.50 -7.67 34.87
C GLU A 57 -14.43 -7.14 33.86
N ALA A 58 -14.85 -6.33 32.91
CA ALA A 58 -13.93 -5.69 31.94
C ALA A 58 -12.89 -4.81 32.64
N ILE A 59 -13.31 -3.98 33.58
CA ILE A 59 -12.43 -3.11 34.38
C ILE A 59 -11.44 -3.95 35.18
N LYS A 60 -11.92 -4.95 35.90
CA LYS A 60 -11.06 -5.83 36.70
C LYS A 60 -9.98 -6.52 35.86
N ILE A 61 -10.37 -7.05 34.70
CA ILE A 61 -9.45 -7.69 33.78
C ILE A 61 -8.43 -6.67 33.23
N ALA A 62 -8.87 -5.44 32.88
CA ALA A 62 -7.99 -4.39 32.41
C ALA A 62 -6.96 -3.96 33.45
N ASP A 63 -7.36 -3.90 34.73
CA ASP A 63 -6.44 -3.61 35.85
C ASP A 63 -5.40 -4.73 36.05
N GLU A 64 -5.79 -5.99 35.89
CA GLU A 64 -4.90 -7.15 35.96
C GLU A 64 -3.89 -7.18 34.81
N ILE A 65 -4.32 -6.84 33.59
CA ILE A 65 -3.45 -6.77 32.39
C ILE A 65 -2.52 -5.55 32.44
N GLY A 66 -2.97 -4.47 33.05
CA GLY A 66 -2.32 -3.16 33.06
C GLY A 66 -2.54 -2.36 31.76
N TYR A 67 -2.74 -1.05 31.92
CA TYR A 67 -3.01 -0.13 30.80
C TYR A 67 -1.77 0.15 29.92
N PRO A 68 -1.96 0.54 28.65
CA PRO A 68 -3.23 0.56 27.93
C PRO A 68 -3.70 -0.85 27.51
N VAL A 69 -5.03 -0.98 27.33
CA VAL A 69 -5.65 -2.24 26.89
C VAL A 69 -6.44 -2.01 25.58
N MET A 70 -6.62 -3.10 24.84
CA MET A 70 -7.44 -3.14 23.64
C MET A 70 -8.69 -3.99 23.92
N ILE A 71 -9.86 -3.39 23.70
CA ILE A 71 -11.17 -4.05 23.78
C ILE A 71 -11.55 -4.44 22.36
N LYS A 72 -11.89 -5.71 22.14
CA LYS A 72 -12.16 -6.27 20.81
C LYS A 72 -13.42 -7.11 20.77
N ALA A 73 -14.16 -6.99 19.64
CA ALA A 73 -15.20 -7.95 19.28
C ALA A 73 -14.58 -9.30 18.91
N SER A 74 -15.25 -10.40 19.32
CA SER A 74 -14.83 -11.77 18.95
C SER A 74 -15.01 -12.06 17.47
N ALA A 75 -16.11 -11.60 16.89
CA ALA A 75 -16.41 -11.72 15.47
C ALA A 75 -15.99 -10.45 14.71
N GLY A 76 -15.65 -10.61 13.43
CA GLY A 76 -15.37 -9.50 12.50
C GLY A 76 -13.90 -9.17 12.28
N GLY A 77 -13.67 -8.24 11.34
CA GLY A 77 -12.35 -7.81 10.89
C GLY A 77 -12.34 -6.31 10.53
N GLY A 78 -11.21 -5.83 9.98
CA GLY A 78 -11.10 -4.45 9.48
C GLY A 78 -11.17 -3.36 10.56
N GLY A 79 -10.86 -3.69 11.83
CA GLY A 79 -10.82 -2.72 12.93
C GLY A 79 -12.18 -2.35 13.53
N LYS A 80 -13.30 -2.87 13.02
CA LYS A 80 -14.63 -2.65 13.62
C LYS A 80 -14.76 -3.36 14.97
N GLY A 81 -15.39 -2.71 15.94
CA GLY A 81 -15.54 -3.25 17.29
C GLY A 81 -14.25 -3.27 18.12
N MET A 82 -13.26 -2.43 17.76
CA MET A 82 -12.00 -2.28 18.50
C MET A 82 -11.91 -0.91 19.16
N ARG A 83 -11.48 -0.88 20.42
CA ARG A 83 -11.30 0.34 21.22
C ARG A 83 -10.08 0.24 22.10
N ILE A 84 -9.26 1.28 22.15
CA ILE A 84 -8.15 1.42 23.09
C ILE A 84 -8.65 2.13 24.34
N ALA A 85 -8.25 1.64 25.50
CA ALA A 85 -8.56 2.27 26.78
C ALA A 85 -7.30 2.43 27.63
N PHE A 86 -7.14 3.64 28.19
CA PHE A 86 -5.99 4.04 29.01
C PHE A 86 -6.37 4.16 30.52
N SER A 87 -7.64 3.93 30.85
CA SER A 87 -8.15 4.04 32.23
C SER A 87 -9.45 3.26 32.39
N ASN A 88 -9.84 3.00 33.66
CA ASN A 88 -11.08 2.31 34.01
C ASN A 88 -12.32 2.96 33.40
N LYS A 89 -12.39 4.30 33.44
CA LYS A 89 -13.50 5.06 32.84
C LYS A 89 -13.61 4.81 31.33
N GLN A 90 -12.46 4.80 30.64
CA GLN A 90 -12.45 4.52 29.21
C GLN A 90 -12.80 3.06 28.88
N VAL A 91 -12.48 2.10 29.75
CA VAL A 91 -12.90 0.70 29.59
C VAL A 91 -14.41 0.58 29.67
N GLU A 92 -15.06 1.23 30.65
CA GLU A 92 -16.51 1.23 30.80
C GLU A 92 -17.22 1.71 29.53
N ASP A 93 -16.87 2.92 29.07
CA ASP A 93 -17.44 3.53 27.87
C ASP A 93 -17.17 2.71 26.60
N SER A 94 -15.96 2.17 26.48
CA SER A 94 -15.52 1.42 25.31
C SER A 94 -16.14 0.04 25.21
N PHE A 95 -16.37 -0.63 26.34
CA PHE A 95 -16.98 -1.95 26.38
C PHE A 95 -18.40 -1.93 25.83
N GLU A 96 -19.23 -0.99 26.29
CA GLU A 96 -20.62 -0.86 25.82
C GLU A 96 -20.71 -0.53 24.34
N ARG A 97 -19.88 0.43 23.89
CA ARG A 97 -19.82 0.84 22.48
C ARG A 97 -19.33 -0.28 21.56
N ALA A 98 -18.26 -0.98 21.97
CA ALA A 98 -17.71 -2.09 21.17
C ALA A 98 -18.69 -3.26 21.08
N SER A 99 -19.39 -3.60 22.18
CA SER A 99 -20.40 -4.64 22.19
C SER A 99 -21.61 -4.31 21.31
N SER A 100 -22.10 -3.07 21.36
CA SER A 100 -23.21 -2.61 20.52
C SER A 100 -22.84 -2.59 19.04
N GLU A 101 -21.64 -2.13 18.71
CA GLU A 101 -21.13 -2.11 17.33
C GLU A 101 -20.96 -3.54 16.79
N ALA A 102 -20.40 -4.44 17.60
CA ALA A 102 -20.21 -5.83 17.23
C ALA A 102 -21.54 -6.55 16.94
N LEU A 103 -22.53 -6.31 17.78
CA LEU A 103 -23.87 -6.88 17.58
C LEU A 103 -24.50 -6.38 16.27
N LYS A 104 -24.41 -5.07 15.99
CA LYS A 104 -24.98 -4.46 14.78
C LYS A 104 -24.27 -4.89 13.51
N SER A 105 -22.94 -4.99 13.55
CA SER A 105 -22.12 -5.28 12.36
C SER A 105 -21.98 -6.76 12.06
N PHE A 106 -21.98 -7.62 13.09
CA PHE A 106 -21.62 -9.03 12.97
C PHE A 106 -22.65 -9.99 13.58
N GLY A 107 -23.69 -9.48 14.24
CA GLY A 107 -24.68 -10.31 14.96
C GLY A 107 -24.15 -10.98 16.23
N ASP A 108 -22.95 -10.62 16.69
CA ASP A 108 -22.26 -11.22 17.83
C ASP A 108 -21.75 -10.13 18.78
N LYS A 109 -22.20 -10.16 20.04
CA LYS A 109 -21.83 -9.15 21.06
C LYS A 109 -20.64 -9.54 21.94
N ARG A 110 -20.01 -10.70 21.69
CA ARG A 110 -18.91 -11.21 22.52
C ARG A 110 -17.68 -10.29 22.41
N ILE A 111 -17.17 -9.88 23.57
CA ILE A 111 -16.02 -8.98 23.71
C ILE A 111 -14.94 -9.68 24.52
N PHE A 112 -13.68 -9.42 24.18
CA PHE A 112 -12.51 -9.79 24.96
C PHE A 112 -11.55 -8.59 25.10
N ILE A 113 -10.61 -8.67 26.05
CA ILE A 113 -9.64 -7.61 26.35
C ILE A 113 -8.22 -8.19 26.35
N GLU A 114 -7.30 -7.45 25.76
CA GLU A 114 -5.89 -7.78 25.73
C GLU A 114 -5.01 -6.55 25.91
N LYS A 115 -3.73 -6.75 26.23
CA LYS A 115 -2.74 -5.68 26.27
C LYS A 115 -2.68 -4.94 24.92
N PHE A 116 -2.68 -3.62 24.95
CA PHE A 116 -2.39 -2.84 23.77
C PHE A 116 -0.88 -2.69 23.60
N ILE A 117 -0.34 -3.15 22.48
CA ILE A 117 1.06 -2.99 22.12
C ILE A 117 1.17 -1.66 21.34
N THR A 118 1.99 -0.73 21.84
CA THR A 118 2.13 0.59 21.23
C THR A 118 3.08 0.56 20.06
N LYS A 119 2.67 1.19 18.93
CA LYS A 119 3.46 1.30 17.69
C LYS A 119 4.14 -0.02 17.28
N PRO A 120 3.38 -1.13 17.21
CA PRO A 120 3.94 -2.41 16.83
C PRO A 120 4.23 -2.45 15.33
N ARG A 121 4.96 -3.49 14.92
CA ARG A 121 4.96 -3.93 13.53
C ARG A 121 3.89 -4.98 13.32
N HIS A 122 3.30 -4.97 12.15
CA HIS A 122 2.42 -6.02 11.66
C HIS A 122 3.24 -6.88 10.70
N ILE A 123 3.61 -8.06 11.16
CA ILE A 123 4.42 -9.01 10.38
C ILE A 123 3.66 -10.32 10.31
N GLU A 124 3.65 -10.93 9.13
CA GLU A 124 2.86 -12.13 8.88
C GLU A 124 3.72 -13.22 8.23
N ILE A 125 3.42 -14.47 8.54
CA ILE A 125 4.11 -15.65 8.02
C ILE A 125 3.23 -16.34 6.98
N GLN A 126 3.77 -16.50 5.76
CA GLN A 126 3.11 -17.28 4.71
C GLN A 126 3.23 -18.76 5.00
N ILE A 127 2.12 -19.46 5.10
CA ILE A 127 2.03 -20.91 5.24
C ILE A 127 1.61 -21.53 3.92
N LEU A 128 2.18 -22.71 3.66
CA LEU A 128 1.75 -23.64 2.61
C LEU A 128 1.67 -25.05 3.20
N ALA A 129 0.51 -25.70 3.07
CA ALA A 129 0.25 -26.99 3.66
C ALA A 129 -0.55 -27.91 2.72
N ASP A 130 -0.22 -29.21 2.68
CA ASP A 130 -0.95 -30.20 1.90
C ASP A 130 -1.97 -30.99 2.74
N ASN A 131 -2.70 -31.88 2.08
CA ASN A 131 -3.68 -32.74 2.72
C ASN A 131 -3.08 -33.96 3.45
N PHE A 132 -1.73 -34.07 3.46
CA PHE A 132 -0.99 -35.20 4.04
C PHE A 132 -0.25 -34.83 5.33
N GLY A 133 -0.43 -33.58 5.79
CA GLY A 133 0.18 -33.06 7.03
C GLY A 133 1.56 -32.42 6.84
N ASN A 134 2.04 -32.26 5.60
CA ASN A 134 3.22 -31.47 5.33
C ASN A 134 2.86 -29.99 5.41
N VAL A 135 3.57 -29.26 6.26
CA VAL A 135 3.39 -27.81 6.47
C VAL A 135 4.73 -27.15 6.48
N ILE A 136 4.90 -26.13 5.63
CA ILE A 136 6.07 -25.27 5.54
C ILE A 136 5.69 -23.80 5.65
N TYR A 137 6.66 -22.96 5.99
CA TYR A 137 6.51 -21.50 5.89
C TYR A 137 7.46 -20.94 4.83
N LEU A 138 7.03 -19.87 4.15
CA LEU A 138 7.71 -19.27 3.01
C LEU A 138 8.28 -17.87 3.33
N GLY A 139 8.72 -17.67 4.56
CA GLY A 139 9.18 -16.39 5.06
C GLY A 139 8.03 -15.51 5.54
N GLU A 140 8.40 -14.25 5.84
CA GLU A 140 7.48 -13.23 6.33
C GLU A 140 7.26 -12.12 5.31
N ARG A 141 6.15 -11.40 5.54
CA ARG A 141 5.85 -10.10 4.96
C ARG A 141 5.74 -9.04 6.05
N GLU A 142 6.30 -7.89 5.82
CA GLU A 142 6.16 -6.68 6.63
C GLU A 142 4.97 -5.89 6.12
N CYS A 143 3.93 -5.74 6.91
CA CYS A 143 2.66 -5.14 6.54
C CYS A 143 2.31 -3.92 7.42
N SER A 144 3.30 -3.25 8.00
CA SER A 144 3.08 -2.16 8.96
C SER A 144 2.61 -0.86 8.31
N ILE A 145 2.81 -0.67 7.02
CA ILE A 145 2.33 0.54 6.34
C ILE A 145 0.84 0.39 6.07
N GLN A 146 0.06 0.90 7.01
CA GLN A 146 -1.40 0.76 7.04
C GLN A 146 -2.08 2.10 7.25
N ARG A 147 -3.25 2.26 6.66
CA ARG A 147 -4.17 3.35 6.93
C ARG A 147 -5.47 2.78 7.46
N ARG A 148 -5.85 3.13 8.69
CA ARG A 148 -7.08 2.61 9.34
C ARG A 148 -7.18 1.08 9.30
N ASN A 149 -6.08 0.38 9.61
CA ASN A 149 -5.91 -1.08 9.53
C ASN A 149 -6.01 -1.68 8.11
N GLN A 150 -5.98 -0.87 7.06
CA GLN A 150 -5.88 -1.32 5.68
C GLN A 150 -4.43 -1.22 5.22
N LYS A 151 -3.88 -2.33 4.76
CA LYS A 151 -2.51 -2.40 4.22
C LYS A 151 -2.43 -1.54 2.95
N VAL A 152 -1.32 -0.82 2.79
CA VAL A 152 -1.08 0.12 1.68
C VAL A 152 0.20 -0.24 0.93
N ILE A 153 1.27 -0.57 1.67
CA ILE A 153 2.54 -1.06 1.14
C ILE A 153 2.96 -2.27 1.98
N GLU A 154 3.34 -3.34 1.30
CA GLU A 154 3.87 -4.56 1.88
C GLU A 154 5.26 -4.85 1.31
N GLU A 155 6.13 -5.46 2.10
CA GLU A 155 7.46 -5.89 1.66
C GLU A 155 7.87 -7.25 2.21
N ALA A 156 8.73 -7.94 1.50
CA ALA A 156 9.32 -9.20 1.92
C ALA A 156 10.79 -9.27 1.49
N PRO A 157 11.69 -9.75 2.39
CA PRO A 157 11.48 -10.00 3.81
C PRO A 157 11.39 -8.68 4.61
N SER A 158 10.94 -8.77 5.88
CA SER A 158 10.90 -7.62 6.78
C SER A 158 12.33 -7.07 7.02
N PRO A 159 12.53 -5.74 6.91
CA PRO A 159 13.82 -5.12 7.22
C PRO A 159 14.16 -5.13 8.72
N PHE A 160 13.25 -5.58 9.56
CA PHE A 160 13.36 -5.56 11.02
C PHE A 160 13.77 -6.89 11.62
N LEU A 161 13.28 -8.01 11.06
CA LEU A 161 13.52 -9.32 11.64
C LEU A 161 14.93 -9.83 11.34
N ASP A 162 15.57 -10.40 12.36
CA ASP A 162 16.72 -11.28 12.17
C ASP A 162 16.26 -12.71 11.87
N GLU A 163 17.21 -13.52 11.43
CA GLU A 163 16.96 -14.91 11.04
C GLU A 163 16.41 -15.76 12.20
N GLN A 164 16.89 -15.54 13.42
CA GLN A 164 16.44 -16.27 14.60
C GLN A 164 14.97 -15.97 14.92
N THR A 165 14.57 -14.71 14.88
CA THR A 165 13.17 -14.30 15.13
C THR A 165 12.27 -14.80 14.01
N ARG A 166 12.68 -14.67 12.73
CA ARG A 166 11.98 -15.23 11.57
C ARG A 166 11.71 -16.72 11.74
N LYS A 167 12.75 -17.48 12.11
CA LYS A 167 12.62 -18.90 12.34
C LYS A 167 11.64 -19.24 13.46
N LYS A 168 11.71 -18.55 14.61
CA LYS A 168 10.78 -18.76 15.74
C LYS A 168 9.34 -18.49 15.34
N MET A 169 9.10 -17.39 14.60
CA MET A 169 7.77 -17.04 14.10
C MET A 169 7.25 -18.10 13.10
N GLY A 170 8.11 -18.53 12.18
CA GLY A 170 7.80 -19.58 11.21
C GLY A 170 7.46 -20.91 11.88
N ASP A 171 8.28 -21.34 12.84
CA ASP A 171 8.05 -22.58 13.60
C ASP A 171 6.69 -22.54 14.35
N GLN A 172 6.34 -21.42 14.99
CA GLN A 172 5.05 -21.26 15.67
C GLN A 172 3.87 -21.23 14.69
N ALA A 173 4.03 -20.60 13.52
CA ALA A 173 3.02 -20.61 12.47
C ALA A 173 2.77 -22.01 11.91
N VAL A 174 3.82 -22.81 11.72
CA VAL A 174 3.72 -24.24 11.35
C VAL A 174 3.02 -25.04 12.43
N GLN A 175 3.37 -24.86 13.71
CA GLN A 175 2.72 -25.57 14.83
C GLN A 175 1.22 -25.28 14.89
N LEU A 176 0.83 -24.01 14.73
CA LEU A 176 -0.58 -23.61 14.68
C LEU A 176 -1.30 -24.29 13.52
N SER A 177 -0.72 -24.21 12.32
CA SER A 177 -1.30 -24.80 11.10
C SER A 177 -1.49 -26.31 11.22
N ARG A 178 -0.51 -27.04 11.76
CA ARG A 178 -0.65 -28.47 12.07
C ARG A 178 -1.75 -28.75 13.08
N ARG A 179 -1.86 -27.91 14.13
CA ARG A 179 -2.87 -28.09 15.19
C ARG A 179 -4.30 -28.00 14.68
N VAL A 180 -4.54 -27.15 13.66
CA VAL A 180 -5.86 -26.98 13.04
C VAL A 180 -6.11 -27.85 11.82
N GLY A 181 -5.14 -28.71 11.45
CA GLY A 181 -5.23 -29.54 10.25
C GLY A 181 -5.37 -28.69 8.99
N TYR A 182 -4.54 -27.64 8.89
CA TYR A 182 -4.58 -26.69 7.77
C TYR A 182 -4.09 -27.32 6.47
N SER A 183 -4.72 -26.97 5.36
CA SER A 183 -4.27 -27.29 4.01
C SER A 183 -4.46 -26.05 3.10
N SER A 184 -3.71 -26.00 1.98
CA SER A 184 -3.65 -24.87 1.05
C SER A 184 -2.72 -23.74 1.52
N ALA A 185 -2.74 -22.58 0.85
CA ALA A 185 -2.03 -21.39 1.28
C ALA A 185 -2.83 -20.67 2.37
N GLY A 186 -2.13 -20.16 3.37
CA GLY A 186 -2.70 -19.38 4.46
C GLY A 186 -1.65 -18.49 5.11
N THR A 187 -2.07 -17.59 5.96
CA THR A 187 -1.17 -16.61 6.58
C THR A 187 -1.44 -16.49 8.07
N VAL A 188 -0.38 -16.56 8.88
CA VAL A 188 -0.44 -16.32 10.32
C VAL A 188 0.10 -14.92 10.58
N GLU A 189 -0.75 -14.03 11.07
CA GLU A 189 -0.43 -12.64 11.37
C GLU A 189 0.04 -12.48 12.82
N PHE A 190 1.08 -11.68 13.01
CA PHE A 190 1.68 -11.35 14.30
C PHE A 190 1.82 -9.84 14.49
N ILE A 191 1.69 -9.43 15.74
CA ILE A 191 2.12 -8.12 16.22
C ILE A 191 3.52 -8.28 16.81
N VAL A 192 4.46 -7.46 16.39
CA VAL A 192 5.86 -7.51 16.84
C VAL A 192 6.22 -6.18 17.49
N ASP A 193 6.70 -6.21 18.74
CA ASP A 193 7.14 -5.02 19.44
C ASP A 193 8.57 -4.59 19.06
N LYS A 194 9.02 -3.47 19.61
CA LYS A 194 10.38 -2.91 19.37
C LYS A 194 11.51 -3.84 19.82
N ASP A 195 11.26 -4.73 20.77
CA ASP A 195 12.22 -5.67 21.33
C ASP A 195 12.16 -7.06 20.65
N LYS A 196 11.43 -7.14 19.52
CA LYS A 196 11.18 -8.35 18.72
C LYS A 196 10.39 -9.43 19.45
N ASN A 197 9.68 -9.09 20.55
CA ASN A 197 8.67 -9.98 21.05
C ASN A 197 7.49 -9.99 20.08
N PHE A 198 7.01 -11.17 19.73
CA PHE A 198 5.95 -11.32 18.77
C PHE A 198 4.77 -12.10 19.35
N TYR A 199 3.56 -11.75 18.92
CA TYR A 199 2.32 -12.27 19.45
C TYR A 199 1.34 -12.53 18.32
N PHE A 200 0.71 -13.69 18.34
CA PHE A 200 -0.33 -14.09 17.40
C PHE A 200 -1.50 -13.09 17.41
N LEU A 201 -1.87 -12.64 16.23
CA LEU A 201 -3.01 -11.76 16.00
C LEU A 201 -4.20 -12.55 15.48
N GLU A 202 -4.06 -13.15 14.30
CA GLU A 202 -5.08 -13.98 13.65
C GLU A 202 -4.45 -14.87 12.57
N MET A 203 -5.24 -15.81 12.02
CA MET A 203 -4.85 -16.59 10.86
C MET A 203 -5.86 -16.36 9.74
N ASN A 204 -5.36 -15.86 8.60
CA ASN A 204 -6.14 -15.73 7.37
C ASN A 204 -6.13 -17.06 6.62
N THR A 205 -7.31 -17.67 6.53
CA THR A 205 -7.51 -19.00 5.93
C THR A 205 -7.78 -18.91 4.43
N ARG A 206 -6.95 -18.13 3.73
CA ARG A 206 -7.03 -17.82 2.31
C ARG A 206 -5.71 -17.30 1.77
N LEU A 207 -5.59 -17.24 0.45
CA LEU A 207 -4.54 -16.45 -0.19
C LEU A 207 -4.75 -14.96 0.12
N GLN A 208 -3.69 -14.25 0.44
CA GLN A 208 -3.76 -12.81 0.68
C GLN A 208 -3.39 -12.00 -0.56
N VAL A 209 -3.79 -10.72 -0.57
CA VAL A 209 -3.52 -9.77 -1.66
C VAL A 209 -2.03 -9.70 -1.92
N GLU A 210 -1.23 -9.62 -0.86
CA GLU A 210 0.22 -9.39 -0.84
C GLU A 210 1.07 -10.64 -1.07
N HIS A 211 0.47 -11.76 -1.52
CA HIS A 211 1.23 -12.98 -1.86
C HIS A 211 2.35 -12.76 -2.91
N PRO A 212 2.21 -11.82 -3.86
CA PRO A 212 3.24 -11.63 -4.89
C PRO A 212 4.62 -11.32 -4.34
N VAL A 213 4.76 -10.61 -3.21
CA VAL A 213 6.09 -10.32 -2.65
C VAL A 213 6.76 -11.59 -2.12
N THR A 214 5.99 -12.54 -1.59
CA THR A 214 6.50 -13.87 -1.21
C THR A 214 6.92 -14.67 -2.43
N GLU A 215 6.11 -14.70 -3.49
CA GLU A 215 6.43 -15.38 -4.75
C GLU A 215 7.72 -14.84 -5.37
N LEU A 216 7.89 -13.51 -5.39
CA LEU A 216 9.07 -12.86 -5.96
C LEU A 216 10.37 -13.18 -5.21
N ILE A 217 10.33 -13.33 -3.88
CA ILE A 217 11.53 -13.64 -3.11
C ILE A 217 11.82 -15.14 -2.97
N THR A 218 10.81 -16.01 -3.15
CA THR A 218 10.97 -17.47 -3.01
C THR A 218 11.06 -18.19 -4.35
N GLY A 219 10.51 -17.61 -5.42
CA GLY A 219 10.33 -18.26 -6.72
C GLY A 219 9.24 -19.33 -6.72
N ILE A 220 8.39 -19.38 -5.69
CA ILE A 220 7.31 -20.38 -5.56
C ILE A 220 5.98 -19.70 -5.94
N ASP A 221 5.31 -20.22 -6.96
CA ASP A 221 3.95 -19.81 -7.35
C ASP A 221 2.92 -20.41 -6.37
N LEU A 222 2.35 -19.57 -5.51
CA LEU A 222 1.40 -20.00 -4.49
C LEU A 222 0.07 -20.46 -5.09
N VAL A 223 -0.38 -19.84 -6.16
CA VAL A 223 -1.64 -20.22 -6.85
C VAL A 223 -1.49 -21.60 -7.48
N GLU A 224 -0.36 -21.86 -8.14
CA GLU A 224 -0.04 -23.19 -8.69
C GLU A 224 -0.03 -24.25 -7.58
N GLN A 225 0.61 -23.96 -6.45
CA GLN A 225 0.65 -24.89 -5.32
C GLN A 225 -0.75 -25.15 -4.74
N MET A 226 -1.59 -24.12 -4.60
CA MET A 226 -2.97 -24.29 -4.14
C MET A 226 -3.77 -25.24 -5.06
N ILE A 227 -3.63 -25.09 -6.37
CA ILE A 227 -4.28 -25.96 -7.37
C ILE A 227 -3.77 -27.39 -7.24
N LYS A 228 -2.43 -27.60 -7.14
CA LYS A 228 -1.83 -28.92 -6.96
C LYS A 228 -2.33 -29.61 -5.70
N ILE A 229 -2.40 -28.89 -4.58
CA ILE A 229 -2.89 -29.40 -3.30
C ILE A 229 -4.36 -29.78 -3.38
N ALA A 230 -5.19 -28.93 -3.99
CA ALA A 230 -6.61 -29.25 -4.23
C ALA A 230 -6.83 -30.46 -5.15
N TYR A 231 -5.93 -30.67 -6.09
CA TYR A 231 -5.90 -31.87 -6.95
C TYR A 231 -5.43 -33.14 -6.23
N GLY A 232 -5.06 -33.05 -4.95
CA GLY A 232 -4.61 -34.18 -4.12
C GLY A 232 -3.12 -34.50 -4.23
N LYS A 233 -2.29 -33.57 -4.73
CA LYS A 233 -0.84 -33.75 -4.76
C LYS A 233 -0.22 -33.45 -3.40
N LYS A 234 0.84 -34.19 -3.06
CA LYS A 234 1.71 -33.87 -1.92
C LYS A 234 2.56 -32.65 -2.25
N LEU A 235 2.88 -31.91 -1.20
CA LEU A 235 3.85 -30.83 -1.30
C LEU A 235 5.24 -31.41 -1.58
N GLU A 236 5.81 -31.03 -2.73
CA GLU A 236 7.14 -31.50 -3.17
C GLU A 236 8.28 -30.66 -2.58
N ILE A 237 7.96 -29.50 -2.01
CA ILE A 237 8.90 -28.54 -1.43
C ILE A 237 9.04 -28.82 0.07
N ASN A 238 10.27 -29.03 0.54
CA ASN A 238 10.56 -29.15 1.97
C ASN A 238 10.97 -27.79 2.55
N GLN A 239 10.88 -27.64 3.88
CA GLN A 239 11.28 -26.38 4.53
C GLN A 239 12.74 -25.99 4.23
N ASN A 240 13.62 -26.97 4.10
CA ASN A 240 15.04 -26.72 3.81
C ASN A 240 15.30 -26.28 2.36
N ASP A 241 14.34 -26.41 1.47
CA ASP A 241 14.43 -25.98 0.06
C ASP A 241 14.04 -24.51 -0.11
N VAL A 242 13.29 -23.96 0.85
CA VAL A 242 12.84 -22.56 0.83
C VAL A 242 14.04 -21.62 0.98
N ARG A 243 14.23 -20.76 -0.01
CA ARG A 243 15.27 -19.72 0.00
C ARG A 243 14.61 -18.36 -0.18
N LEU A 244 15.04 -17.40 0.62
CA LEU A 244 14.65 -16.02 0.43
C LEU A 244 15.73 -15.30 -0.37
N ASN A 245 15.39 -14.82 -1.56
CA ASN A 245 16.32 -14.20 -2.48
C ASN A 245 15.90 -12.76 -2.78
N GLY A 246 16.75 -11.80 -2.42
CA GLY A 246 16.50 -10.38 -2.65
C GLY A 246 15.42 -9.81 -1.73
N SER A 247 14.74 -8.79 -2.23
CA SER A 247 13.67 -8.08 -1.54
C SER A 247 12.60 -7.67 -2.54
N ALA A 248 11.34 -7.79 -2.17
CA ALA A 248 10.20 -7.39 -2.96
C ALA A 248 9.33 -6.40 -2.19
N ILE A 249 8.70 -5.47 -2.92
CA ILE A 249 7.76 -4.49 -2.41
C ILE A 249 6.51 -4.54 -3.27
N GLU A 250 5.35 -4.51 -2.62
CA GLU A 250 4.04 -4.33 -3.24
C GLU A 250 3.45 -3.00 -2.82
N THR A 251 2.81 -2.31 -3.75
CA THR A 251 1.99 -1.13 -3.47
C THR A 251 0.58 -1.37 -3.99
N ARG A 252 -0.42 -1.07 -3.17
CA ARG A 252 -1.82 -1.18 -3.56
C ARG A 252 -2.29 0.12 -4.18
N ILE A 253 -2.60 0.08 -5.47
CA ILE A 253 -3.14 1.23 -6.19
C ILE A 253 -4.65 1.24 -6.01
N TYR A 254 -5.14 2.27 -5.31
CA TYR A 254 -6.54 2.47 -5.00
C TYR A 254 -7.14 3.65 -5.74
N ALA A 255 -8.40 3.52 -6.15
CA ALA A 255 -9.25 4.60 -6.63
C ALA A 255 -9.73 5.46 -5.45
N GLU A 256 -8.81 6.22 -4.86
CA GLU A 256 -9.04 7.08 -3.68
C GLU A 256 -8.31 8.40 -3.84
N ASN A 257 -8.92 9.51 -3.43
CA ASN A 257 -8.26 10.82 -3.44
C ASN A 257 -7.51 11.06 -2.13
N PRO A 258 -6.17 10.96 -2.10
CA PRO A 258 -5.39 11.13 -0.87
C PRO A 258 -5.47 12.56 -0.30
N TYR A 259 -5.71 13.56 -1.14
CA TYR A 259 -5.87 14.96 -0.73
C TYR A 259 -7.23 15.25 -0.10
N LYS A 260 -8.24 14.40 -0.36
CA LYS A 260 -9.59 14.47 0.22
C LYS A 260 -9.80 13.38 1.27
N ASN A 261 -8.80 13.18 2.12
CA ASN A 261 -8.83 12.16 3.18
C ASN A 261 -9.21 10.75 2.67
N PHE A 262 -8.70 10.42 1.46
CA PHE A 262 -8.90 9.13 0.79
C PHE A 262 -10.38 8.83 0.50
N LEU A 263 -11.13 9.82 0.07
CA LEU A 263 -12.48 9.58 -0.45
C LEU A 263 -12.38 8.65 -1.66
N PRO A 264 -13.21 7.59 -1.71
CA PRO A 264 -13.30 6.74 -2.89
C PRO A 264 -13.64 7.55 -4.14
N SER A 265 -12.98 7.23 -5.24
CA SER A 265 -13.23 7.81 -6.56
C SER A 265 -13.86 6.75 -7.44
N ILE A 266 -14.99 7.07 -8.03
CA ILE A 266 -15.73 6.21 -8.96
C ILE A 266 -15.72 6.85 -10.34
N GLY A 267 -15.83 6.05 -11.37
CA GLY A 267 -15.88 6.53 -12.75
C GLY A 267 -15.15 5.64 -13.72
N ARG A 268 -15.05 6.12 -14.96
CA ARG A 268 -14.45 5.37 -16.06
C ARG A 268 -12.95 5.66 -16.14
N LEU A 269 -12.16 4.61 -16.32
CA LEU A 269 -10.73 4.71 -16.63
C LEU A 269 -10.55 5.18 -18.07
N THR A 270 -10.28 6.48 -18.24
CA THR A 270 -10.08 7.07 -19.58
C THR A 270 -8.70 6.76 -20.13
N LYS A 271 -7.72 6.48 -19.23
CA LYS A 271 -6.39 6.01 -19.53
C LYS A 271 -5.94 5.00 -18.49
N TYR A 272 -5.43 3.87 -18.95
CA TYR A 272 -4.82 2.85 -18.11
C TYR A 272 -3.60 2.26 -18.83
N ASN A 273 -2.42 2.74 -18.45
CA ASN A 273 -1.16 2.26 -19.03
C ASN A 273 -0.16 1.99 -17.90
N PRO A 274 -0.19 0.79 -17.30
CA PRO A 274 0.73 0.40 -16.26
C PRO A 274 2.16 0.22 -16.82
N PRO A 275 3.19 0.25 -15.95
CA PRO A 275 4.56 -0.06 -16.36
C PRO A 275 4.62 -1.49 -16.90
N LYS A 276 5.47 -1.69 -17.91
CA LYS A 276 5.64 -3.02 -18.52
C LYS A 276 6.20 -4.01 -17.50
N GLU A 277 5.51 -5.14 -17.37
CA GLU A 277 5.98 -6.28 -16.59
C GLU A 277 7.22 -6.88 -17.27
N LYS A 278 8.34 -6.91 -16.58
CA LYS A 278 9.58 -7.49 -17.08
C LYS A 278 10.67 -7.58 -16.02
N GLN A 279 11.65 -8.40 -16.33
CA GLN A 279 12.98 -8.30 -15.74
C GLN A 279 13.78 -7.22 -16.50
N HIS A 280 14.35 -6.28 -15.77
CA HIS A 280 15.12 -5.17 -16.30
C HIS A 280 16.61 -5.55 -16.45
N SER A 281 17.37 -4.74 -17.23
CA SER A 281 18.81 -4.98 -17.46
C SER A 281 19.67 -4.92 -16.20
N ASP A 282 19.19 -4.20 -15.15
CA ASP A 282 19.83 -4.13 -13.82
C ASP A 282 19.46 -5.33 -12.93
N GLY A 283 18.72 -6.30 -13.46
CA GLY A 283 18.28 -7.51 -12.78
C GLY A 283 17.07 -7.32 -11.88
N THR A 284 16.51 -6.10 -11.78
CA THR A 284 15.27 -5.87 -11.03
C THR A 284 14.04 -6.34 -11.83
N ILE A 285 12.93 -6.61 -11.13
CA ILE A 285 11.68 -7.08 -11.74
C ILE A 285 10.56 -6.08 -11.45
N THR A 286 9.68 -5.87 -12.42
CA THR A 286 8.38 -5.20 -12.25
C THR A 286 7.28 -6.19 -12.61
N ARG A 287 6.27 -6.31 -11.73
CA ARG A 287 5.05 -7.10 -11.90
C ARG A 287 3.84 -6.24 -11.59
N ASN A 288 2.75 -6.38 -12.33
CA ASN A 288 1.50 -5.64 -12.11
C ASN A 288 0.30 -6.58 -12.19
N ASP A 289 -0.25 -6.95 -11.04
CA ASP A 289 -1.48 -7.74 -10.98
C ASP A 289 -2.67 -6.79 -11.00
N THR A 290 -3.50 -6.86 -12.04
CA THR A 290 -4.63 -5.95 -12.23
C THR A 290 -5.93 -6.67 -12.53
N GLY A 291 -7.05 -6.10 -12.08
CA GLY A 291 -8.40 -6.53 -12.39
C GLY A 291 -9.14 -5.62 -13.39
N VAL A 292 -8.46 -4.59 -13.89
CA VAL A 292 -9.07 -3.58 -14.77
C VAL A 292 -8.20 -3.30 -15.99
N ARG A 293 -8.80 -2.68 -17.01
CA ARG A 293 -8.16 -2.17 -18.22
C ARG A 293 -8.73 -0.81 -18.60
N GLU A 294 -8.11 -0.16 -19.56
CA GLU A 294 -8.58 1.11 -20.12
C GLU A 294 -10.04 0.95 -20.61
N GLY A 295 -10.89 1.87 -20.20
CA GLY A 295 -12.32 1.87 -20.53
C GLY A 295 -13.22 1.22 -19.48
N ASP A 296 -12.69 0.43 -18.53
CA ASP A 296 -13.48 -0.16 -17.46
C ASP A 296 -13.98 0.92 -16.47
N GLU A 297 -15.02 0.58 -15.72
CA GLU A 297 -15.62 1.46 -14.70
C GLU A 297 -15.30 0.98 -13.30
N VAL A 298 -14.80 1.89 -12.45
CA VAL A 298 -14.61 1.64 -11.02
C VAL A 298 -15.92 1.90 -10.29
N SER A 299 -16.46 0.84 -9.68
CA SER A 299 -17.77 0.84 -9.02
C SER A 299 -17.64 1.11 -7.52
N MET A 300 -18.65 1.79 -6.95
CA MET A 300 -18.78 1.99 -5.51
C MET A 300 -19.18 0.72 -4.72
N PHE A 301 -19.56 -0.35 -5.40
CA PHE A 301 -20.06 -1.58 -4.75
C PHE A 301 -18.97 -2.59 -4.43
N TYR A 302 -17.74 -2.35 -4.89
CA TYR A 302 -16.59 -3.22 -4.70
C TYR A 302 -15.44 -2.48 -4.04
N ASP A 303 -14.38 -3.24 -3.68
CA ASP A 303 -13.13 -2.66 -3.18
C ASP A 303 -12.54 -1.71 -4.23
N PRO A 304 -12.07 -0.51 -3.85
CA PRO A 304 -11.52 0.47 -4.79
C PRO A 304 -10.12 0.11 -5.31
N MET A 305 -9.59 -1.06 -5.01
CA MET A 305 -8.27 -1.50 -5.47
C MET A 305 -8.28 -1.76 -6.99
N ILE A 306 -7.44 -1.04 -7.71
CA ILE A 306 -7.29 -1.11 -9.16
C ILE A 306 -6.25 -2.15 -9.54
N ALA A 307 -5.09 -2.09 -8.87
CA ALA A 307 -3.95 -2.94 -9.17
C ALA A 307 -3.04 -3.11 -7.95
N LYS A 308 -2.22 -4.17 -8.00
CA LYS A 308 -1.07 -4.39 -7.14
C LYS A 308 0.17 -4.25 -7.99
N LEU A 309 0.95 -3.21 -7.73
CA LEU A 309 2.23 -3.02 -8.39
C LEU A 309 3.32 -3.58 -7.50
N CYS A 310 4.11 -4.51 -8.03
CA CYS A 310 5.17 -5.18 -7.31
C CYS A 310 6.53 -4.94 -7.96
N SER A 311 7.55 -4.80 -7.14
CA SER A 311 8.95 -4.72 -7.57
C SER A 311 9.81 -5.71 -6.81
N TRP A 312 10.85 -6.22 -7.45
CA TRP A 312 11.88 -7.03 -6.82
C TRP A 312 13.27 -6.54 -7.19
N GLY A 313 14.21 -6.69 -6.26
CA GLY A 313 15.62 -6.40 -6.47
C GLY A 313 16.51 -7.24 -5.54
N LYS A 314 17.79 -7.40 -5.90
CA LYS A 314 18.78 -8.12 -5.06
C LYS A 314 18.93 -7.51 -3.65
N THR A 315 18.57 -6.25 -3.49
CA THR A 315 18.57 -5.55 -2.21
C THR A 315 17.29 -4.73 -2.08
N ARG A 316 16.88 -4.45 -0.84
CA ARG A 316 15.71 -3.60 -0.55
C ARG A 316 15.82 -2.23 -1.24
N LYS A 317 17.00 -1.62 -1.27
CA LYS A 317 17.23 -0.34 -1.96
C LYS A 317 16.93 -0.43 -3.46
N LEU A 318 17.35 -1.51 -4.13
CA LEU A 318 17.06 -1.70 -5.55
C LEU A 318 15.57 -1.93 -5.79
N SER A 319 14.89 -2.65 -4.90
CA SER A 319 13.44 -2.83 -4.97
C SER A 319 12.69 -1.50 -4.79
N ILE A 320 13.09 -0.67 -3.80
CA ILE A 320 12.52 0.67 -3.61
C ILE A 320 12.72 1.54 -4.86
N ASN A 321 13.93 1.64 -5.38
CA ASN A 321 14.22 2.45 -6.58
C ASN A 321 13.42 1.96 -7.80
N ARG A 322 13.25 0.64 -7.94
CA ARG A 322 12.42 0.07 -9.00
C ARG A 322 10.95 0.40 -8.82
N MET A 323 10.43 0.35 -7.60
CA MET A 323 9.05 0.72 -7.31
C MET A 323 8.80 2.21 -7.58
N GLU A 324 9.70 3.10 -7.13
CA GLU A 324 9.62 4.54 -7.43
C GLU A 324 9.52 4.74 -8.95
N SER A 325 10.45 4.15 -9.72
CA SER A 325 10.42 4.22 -11.19
C SER A 325 9.18 3.60 -11.82
N ALA A 326 8.63 2.54 -11.25
CA ALA A 326 7.42 1.89 -11.76
C ALA A 326 6.17 2.75 -11.52
N LEU A 327 6.03 3.36 -10.34
CA LEU A 327 4.95 4.31 -10.04
C LEU A 327 5.04 5.55 -10.95
N ASP A 328 6.25 6.04 -11.21
CA ASP A 328 6.50 7.17 -12.11
C ASP A 328 6.05 6.90 -13.56
N ASN A 329 6.03 5.66 -13.98
CA ASN A 329 5.60 5.24 -15.32
C ASN A 329 4.16 4.70 -15.35
N PHE A 330 3.42 4.79 -14.24
CA PHE A 330 2.03 4.32 -14.18
C PHE A 330 1.07 5.43 -14.59
N LEU A 331 0.52 5.35 -15.79
CA LEU A 331 -0.44 6.33 -16.29
C LEU A 331 -1.87 5.87 -16.04
N LEU A 332 -2.58 6.61 -15.21
CA LEU A 332 -3.96 6.36 -14.80
C LEU A 332 -4.75 7.67 -14.82
N GLU A 333 -5.82 7.75 -15.65
CA GLU A 333 -6.66 8.94 -15.78
C GLU A 333 -8.15 8.56 -15.75
N GLY A 334 -9.00 9.55 -15.46
CA GLY A 334 -10.46 9.41 -15.41
C GLY A 334 -11.01 9.33 -13.99
N ILE A 335 -10.16 8.96 -13.03
CA ILE A 335 -10.49 8.89 -11.60
C ILE A 335 -9.35 9.45 -10.74
N ASP A 336 -9.64 9.81 -9.51
CA ASP A 336 -8.60 10.08 -8.51
C ASP A 336 -7.97 8.76 -8.04
N HIS A 337 -6.68 8.78 -7.71
CA HIS A 337 -5.93 7.59 -7.27
C HIS A 337 -4.84 7.96 -6.25
N ASN A 338 -4.32 6.97 -5.53
CA ASN A 338 -3.36 7.16 -4.43
C ASN A 338 -1.87 7.10 -4.85
N ILE A 339 -1.51 7.06 -6.13
CA ILE A 339 -0.12 6.89 -6.60
C ILE A 339 0.82 7.93 -6.00
N SER A 340 0.42 9.20 -5.93
CA SER A 340 1.22 10.28 -5.34
C SER A 340 1.53 10.05 -3.85
N PHE A 341 0.57 9.50 -3.12
CA PHE A 341 0.76 9.14 -1.72
C PHE A 341 1.72 7.96 -1.55
N LEU A 342 1.62 6.93 -2.40
CA LEU A 342 2.56 5.79 -2.42
C LEU A 342 3.99 6.26 -2.69
N SER A 343 4.18 7.13 -3.67
CA SER A 343 5.49 7.73 -3.98
C SER A 343 6.05 8.54 -2.80
N ALA A 344 5.21 9.29 -2.09
CA ALA A 344 5.63 10.05 -0.92
C ALA A 344 6.08 9.14 0.24
N ILE A 345 5.41 8.01 0.45
CA ILE A 345 5.84 7.01 1.44
C ILE A 345 7.19 6.42 1.06
N LEU A 346 7.38 5.98 -0.18
CA LEU A 346 8.64 5.39 -0.66
C LEU A 346 9.82 6.38 -0.55
N ALA A 347 9.58 7.67 -0.82
CA ALA A 347 10.58 8.73 -0.69
C ALA A 347 10.92 9.07 0.75
N ASN A 348 10.09 8.71 1.73
CA ASN A 348 10.25 9.04 3.13
C ASN A 348 11.52 8.39 3.73
N LYS A 349 12.27 9.15 4.53
CA LYS A 349 13.54 8.69 5.13
C LYS A 349 13.34 7.51 6.08
N ARG A 350 12.26 7.52 6.88
CA ARG A 350 11.95 6.42 7.81
C ARG A 350 11.59 5.14 7.04
N PHE A 351 10.81 5.26 5.96
CA PHE A 351 10.55 4.11 5.10
C PHE A 351 11.85 3.55 4.50
N LYS A 352 12.69 4.41 3.92
CA LYS A 352 13.97 3.99 3.32
C LYS A 352 14.91 3.32 4.32
N SER A 353 14.95 3.77 5.56
CA SER A 353 15.74 3.16 6.64
C SER A 353 15.13 1.89 7.23
N GLY A 354 13.85 1.58 6.95
CA GLY A 354 13.12 0.48 7.56
C GLY A 354 12.59 0.78 8.97
N ASP A 355 12.61 2.04 9.42
CA ASP A 355 11.99 2.47 10.68
C ASP A 355 10.48 2.70 10.49
N ILE A 356 9.76 1.61 10.36
CA ILE A 356 8.31 1.59 10.10
C ILE A 356 7.56 0.87 11.22
N ASN A 357 6.33 1.26 11.44
CA ASN A 357 5.39 0.63 12.38
C ASN A 357 3.95 0.96 11.98
N THR A 358 2.97 0.40 12.65
CA THR A 358 1.55 0.60 12.30
C THR A 358 1.04 2.03 12.46
N ALA A 359 1.76 2.90 13.18
CA ALA A 359 1.45 4.32 13.30
C ALA A 359 2.20 5.20 12.28
N PHE A 360 2.97 4.61 11.36
CA PHE A 360 3.83 5.35 10.42
C PHE A 360 3.06 6.44 9.66
N ILE A 361 1.91 6.12 9.09
CA ILE A 361 1.11 7.09 8.30
C ILE A 361 0.59 8.22 9.20
N GLU A 362 0.12 7.91 10.40
CA GLU A 362 -0.34 8.93 11.36
C GLU A 362 0.80 9.82 11.85
N ASP A 363 1.99 9.24 12.07
CA ASP A 363 3.16 9.98 12.52
C ASP A 363 3.71 10.93 11.43
N GLU A 364 3.77 10.49 10.17
CA GLU A 364 4.35 11.24 9.06
C GLU A 364 3.38 12.20 8.38
N PHE A 365 2.08 11.90 8.39
CA PHE A 365 1.04 12.67 7.71
C PHE A 365 -0.05 13.13 8.70
N LYS A 366 0.36 13.79 9.79
CA LYS A 366 -0.53 14.19 10.91
C LYS A 366 -1.72 15.06 10.49
N GLU A 367 -1.51 15.93 9.51
CA GLU A 367 -2.55 16.83 8.97
C GLU A 367 -3.19 16.28 7.69
N GLY A 368 -3.03 14.98 7.43
CA GLY A 368 -3.38 14.35 6.17
C GLY A 368 -2.33 14.58 5.08
N PHE A 369 -2.55 13.98 3.92
CA PHE A 369 -1.64 14.09 2.79
C PHE A 369 -1.84 15.43 2.07
N GLN A 370 -0.81 16.28 2.08
CA GLN A 370 -0.84 17.61 1.47
C GLN A 370 -0.04 17.67 0.14
N GLY A 371 0.65 16.57 -0.20
CA GLY A 371 1.62 16.59 -1.30
C GLY A 371 2.91 17.33 -0.92
N ILE A 372 3.69 17.66 -1.94
CA ILE A 372 4.93 18.44 -1.76
C ILE A 372 4.75 19.78 -2.49
N ILE A 373 4.92 20.86 -1.75
CA ILE A 373 4.99 22.21 -2.35
C ILE A 373 6.41 22.37 -2.93
N PRO A 374 6.55 22.57 -4.24
CA PRO A 374 7.87 22.74 -4.86
C PRO A 374 8.56 24.00 -4.34
N ASN A 375 9.89 23.93 -4.24
CA ASN A 375 10.69 25.13 -3.98
C ASN A 375 10.69 26.05 -5.20
N LYS A 376 11.07 27.32 -4.99
CA LYS A 376 11.05 28.33 -6.06
C LYS A 376 11.85 27.94 -7.31
N ASN A 377 13.03 27.32 -7.14
CA ASN A 377 13.83 26.88 -8.30
C ASN A 377 13.12 25.81 -9.12
N PHE A 378 12.43 24.88 -8.45
CA PHE A 378 11.65 23.85 -9.13
C PHE A 378 10.41 24.45 -9.82
N GLU A 379 9.74 25.43 -9.18
CA GLU A 379 8.64 26.19 -9.81
C GLU A 379 9.10 26.84 -11.12
N TRP A 380 10.26 27.52 -11.11
CA TRP A 380 10.83 28.14 -12.31
C TRP A 380 11.15 27.12 -13.40
N THR A 381 11.76 26.01 -13.05
CA THR A 381 12.06 24.92 -13.99
C THR A 381 10.79 24.38 -14.64
N LEU A 382 9.76 24.13 -13.83
CA LEU A 382 8.49 23.60 -14.28
C LEU A 382 7.75 24.58 -15.18
N GLY A 383 7.70 25.86 -14.80
CA GLY A 383 7.10 26.90 -15.65
C GLY A 383 7.82 27.04 -16.98
N SER A 384 9.16 26.96 -17.00
CA SER A 384 9.95 26.96 -18.23
C SER A 384 9.61 25.78 -19.15
N LEU A 385 9.44 24.57 -18.58
CA LEU A 385 9.07 23.37 -19.35
C LEU A 385 7.67 23.48 -19.94
N VAL A 386 6.70 24.00 -19.17
CA VAL A 386 5.32 24.23 -19.63
C VAL A 386 5.30 25.23 -20.78
N LEU A 387 6.02 26.34 -20.62
CA LEU A 387 6.09 27.38 -21.64
C LEU A 387 6.76 26.87 -22.91
N ALA A 388 7.88 26.12 -22.81
CA ALA A 388 8.55 25.50 -23.95
C ALA A 388 7.62 24.55 -24.71
N HIS A 389 6.87 23.71 -23.97
CA HIS A 389 5.89 22.82 -24.59
C HIS A 389 4.79 23.60 -25.33
N HIS A 390 4.24 24.62 -24.68
CA HIS A 390 3.19 25.46 -25.28
C HIS A 390 3.67 26.13 -26.58
N ILE A 391 4.87 26.70 -26.57
CA ILE A 391 5.47 27.31 -27.77
C ILE A 391 5.66 26.28 -28.89
N CYS A 392 6.14 25.07 -28.56
CA CYS A 392 6.26 23.98 -29.51
C CYS A 392 4.92 23.54 -30.12
N GLU A 393 3.86 23.51 -29.33
CA GLU A 393 2.51 23.16 -29.82
C GLU A 393 1.94 24.27 -30.74
N ILE A 394 2.11 25.53 -30.37
CA ILE A 394 1.71 26.66 -31.22
C ILE A 394 2.46 26.58 -32.55
N SER A 395 3.77 26.34 -32.49
CA SER A 395 4.63 26.30 -33.67
C SER A 395 4.27 25.21 -34.69
N LYS A 396 3.67 24.11 -34.23
CA LYS A 396 3.20 23.03 -35.13
C LYS A 396 1.98 23.40 -35.95
N ASN A 397 1.21 24.37 -35.51
CA ASN A 397 -0.03 24.78 -36.17
C ASN A 397 0.17 25.91 -37.21
N PHE A 398 1.40 26.43 -37.34
CA PHE A 398 1.74 27.45 -38.29
C PHE A 398 2.70 26.87 -39.36
N ASP A 399 2.27 26.82 -40.61
CA ASP A 399 3.09 26.37 -41.77
C ASP A 399 4.24 27.33 -42.08
N ILE A 400 4.21 28.55 -41.51
CA ILE A 400 5.23 29.58 -41.66
C ILE A 400 5.48 30.22 -40.31
N PHE A 401 6.69 30.11 -39.80
CA PHE A 401 7.14 30.73 -38.56
C PHE A 401 7.28 32.24 -38.76
N GLU A 402 6.21 32.98 -38.54
CA GLU A 402 6.32 34.43 -38.32
C GLU A 402 6.69 34.65 -36.84
N HIS A 403 7.99 34.82 -36.59
CA HIS A 403 8.55 35.09 -35.26
C HIS A 403 7.85 36.24 -34.54
N ASP A 404 7.21 37.15 -35.26
CA ASP A 404 6.51 38.33 -34.75
C ASP A 404 5.18 38.00 -34.05
N GLN A 405 4.64 36.81 -34.24
CA GLN A 405 3.38 36.41 -33.60
C GLN A 405 3.54 35.81 -32.17
N ILE A 406 4.79 35.47 -31.78
CA ILE A 406 5.07 34.98 -30.43
C ILE A 406 5.36 36.20 -29.53
N SER A 407 4.68 36.31 -28.43
CA SER A 407 4.96 37.35 -27.41
C SER A 407 6.36 37.18 -26.80
N ASP A 408 7.04 38.31 -26.56
CA ASP A 408 8.34 38.32 -25.86
C ASP A 408 8.18 38.03 -24.38
N GLU A 409 7.05 38.42 -23.80
CA GLU A 409 6.77 38.24 -22.38
C GLU A 409 5.62 37.24 -22.17
N TRP A 410 5.80 36.33 -21.22
CA TRP A 410 4.84 35.34 -20.87
C TRP A 410 4.63 35.25 -19.35
N GLU A 411 3.39 34.99 -18.95
CA GLU A 411 3.05 34.71 -17.57
C GLU A 411 2.56 33.27 -17.45
N VAL A 412 3.21 32.49 -16.58
CA VAL A 412 2.82 31.10 -16.28
C VAL A 412 2.26 31.06 -14.87
N TYR A 413 1.06 30.52 -14.72
CA TYR A 413 0.42 30.34 -13.43
C TYR A 413 0.47 28.87 -13.04
N LEU A 414 1.13 28.59 -11.90
CA LEU A 414 1.15 27.25 -11.33
C LEU A 414 0.08 27.16 -10.23
N HIS A 415 -0.94 26.36 -10.49
CA HIS A 415 -1.99 26.07 -9.51
C HIS A 415 -1.68 24.78 -8.78
N TYR A 416 -1.70 24.81 -7.46
CA TYR A 416 -1.53 23.62 -6.61
C TYR A 416 -2.90 23.02 -6.29
N ASN A 417 -3.07 21.73 -6.54
CA ASN A 417 -4.31 21.04 -6.15
C ASN A 417 -4.53 21.18 -4.65
N GLN A 418 -5.70 21.69 -4.29
CA GLN A 418 -6.23 21.77 -2.92
C GLN A 418 -5.54 22.73 -1.97
N SER A 419 -4.67 23.59 -2.43
CA SER A 419 -4.11 24.56 -1.52
C SER A 419 -5.03 25.78 -1.42
N THR A 420 -5.17 26.26 -0.20
CA THR A 420 -5.61 27.63 0.12
C THR A 420 -4.59 28.67 -0.38
N HIS A 421 -3.53 28.21 -1.04
CA HIS A 421 -2.47 29.06 -1.56
C HIS A 421 -2.86 29.64 -2.91
N ASN A 422 -2.60 30.92 -3.08
CA ASN A 422 -2.72 31.58 -4.38
C ASN A 422 -1.76 30.91 -5.39
N PRO A 423 -2.16 30.84 -6.68
CA PRO A 423 -1.28 30.30 -7.72
C PRO A 423 0.03 31.06 -7.74
N SER A 424 1.14 30.35 -7.93
CA SER A 424 2.43 30.97 -8.18
C SER A 424 2.42 31.60 -9.59
N LYS A 425 2.60 32.90 -9.67
CA LYS A 425 2.73 33.63 -10.91
C LYS A 425 4.20 33.78 -11.26
N LEU A 426 4.59 33.27 -12.42
CA LEU A 426 5.95 33.28 -12.93
C LEU A 426 5.98 34.07 -14.25
N LYS A 427 6.93 34.99 -14.39
CA LYS A 427 7.11 35.76 -15.61
C LYS A 427 8.35 35.29 -16.35
N TYR A 428 8.23 35.16 -17.67
CA TYR A 428 9.29 34.69 -18.55
C TYR A 428 9.46 35.64 -19.70
N MET A 429 10.71 35.82 -20.18
CA MET A 429 11.04 36.48 -21.41
C MET A 429 11.61 35.43 -22.38
N ILE A 430 11.19 35.50 -23.64
CA ILE A 430 11.67 34.65 -24.73
C ILE A 430 12.65 35.42 -25.55
N ASN A 431 13.81 34.83 -25.84
CA ASN A 431 14.73 35.39 -26.80
C ASN A 431 14.37 34.88 -28.21
N LYS A 432 13.75 35.74 -29.01
CA LYS A 432 13.33 35.45 -30.39
C LYS A 432 14.48 35.26 -31.34
N ASP A 433 15.62 35.88 -31.09
CA ASP A 433 16.79 35.85 -32.00
C ASP A 433 17.40 34.44 -32.09
N ASN A 434 17.10 33.57 -31.11
CA ASN A 434 17.59 32.21 -31.05
C ASN A 434 16.46 31.16 -31.11
N LEU A 435 15.30 31.50 -31.65
CA LEU A 435 14.21 30.55 -31.90
C LEU A 435 14.53 29.67 -33.11
N ASN A 436 15.46 28.73 -32.93
CA ASN A 436 15.65 27.62 -33.86
C ASN A 436 15.03 26.36 -33.24
N LEU A 437 13.90 25.88 -33.77
CA LEU A 437 13.43 24.56 -33.38
C LEU A 437 14.52 23.51 -33.65
N PRO A 438 14.85 22.62 -32.71
CA PRO A 438 14.09 22.26 -31.51
C PRO A 438 14.44 23.04 -30.22
N PHE A 439 15.14 24.15 -30.29
CA PHE A 439 15.61 24.86 -29.09
C PHE A 439 14.76 26.10 -28.80
N VAL A 440 14.36 26.26 -27.54
CA VAL A 440 13.69 27.47 -27.04
C VAL A 440 14.50 28.02 -25.87
N CYS A 441 14.98 29.27 -26.02
CA CYS A 441 15.67 29.95 -24.94
C CYS A 441 14.68 30.74 -24.09
N ILE A 442 14.56 30.38 -22.81
CA ILE A 442 13.63 30.99 -21.86
C ILE A 442 14.41 31.57 -20.70
N LYS A 443 14.17 32.85 -20.38
CA LYS A 443 14.74 33.51 -19.21
C LYS A 443 13.67 33.74 -18.16
N PRO A 444 13.84 33.23 -16.92
CA PRO A 444 12.98 33.59 -15.83
C PRO A 444 13.13 35.08 -15.49
N MET A 445 12.00 35.77 -15.28
CA MET A 445 11.96 37.15 -14.78
C MET A 445 11.54 37.16 -13.31
N PRO A 446 12.48 37.13 -12.33
CA PRO A 446 12.13 37.17 -10.92
C PRO A 446 11.45 38.49 -10.57
N ASN A 447 10.41 38.46 -9.75
CA ASN A 447 9.81 39.67 -9.18
C ASN A 447 10.89 40.47 -8.42
N GLN A 448 10.74 41.78 -8.42
CA GLN A 448 11.73 42.75 -7.89
C GLN A 448 12.20 42.56 -6.45
N ILE A 449 11.68 41.61 -5.72
CA ILE A 449 11.97 41.31 -4.29
C ILE A 449 12.99 40.20 -4.10
N THR A 450 13.27 39.37 -5.10
CA THR A 450 14.29 38.32 -5.00
C THR A 450 15.55 38.70 -5.74
N LYS A 451 16.65 38.82 -4.99
CA LYS A 451 18.02 39.05 -5.55
C LYS A 451 18.26 38.17 -6.78
N ARG A 452 18.83 38.82 -7.82
CA ARG A 452 19.31 38.25 -9.08
C ARG A 452 19.72 36.78 -8.94
N LEU A 453 18.89 35.90 -9.45
CA LEU A 453 19.33 34.62 -9.99
C LEU A 453 20.02 34.96 -11.31
N ASN A 454 21.22 34.43 -11.51
CA ASN A 454 22.15 34.74 -12.60
C ASN A 454 21.45 35.02 -13.94
N ASP A 455 21.99 35.99 -14.69
CA ASP A 455 21.54 36.42 -16.03
C ASP A 455 21.69 35.31 -17.09
N GLU A 456 21.47 34.08 -16.78
CA GLU A 456 21.60 32.94 -17.68
C GLU A 456 20.26 32.55 -18.29
N PHE A 457 20.20 32.45 -19.61
CA PHE A 457 19.11 31.84 -20.32
C PHE A 457 19.22 30.33 -20.21
N PHE A 458 18.10 29.67 -19.92
CA PHE A 458 18.02 28.22 -19.97
C PHE A 458 17.68 27.80 -21.40
N THR A 459 18.53 27.01 -22.02
CA THR A 459 18.23 26.36 -23.29
C THR A 459 17.59 25.01 -23.03
N ILE A 460 16.36 24.83 -23.51
CA ILE A 460 15.63 23.59 -23.39
C ILE A 460 15.53 22.98 -24.78
N GLU A 461 16.15 21.80 -24.94
CA GLU A 461 16.00 21.01 -26.15
C GLU A 461 14.71 20.20 -26.07
N VAL A 462 13.82 20.40 -27.04
CA VAL A 462 12.51 19.76 -27.05
C VAL A 462 12.48 18.72 -28.16
N HIS A 463 12.66 17.43 -27.77
CA HIS A 463 12.51 16.30 -28.68
C HIS A 463 11.06 15.80 -28.71
N GLN A 464 10.60 15.27 -29.86
CA GLN A 464 9.25 14.70 -29.97
C GLN A 464 8.99 13.59 -28.92
N ASP A 465 10.01 12.80 -28.59
CA ASP A 465 9.94 11.79 -27.54
C ASP A 465 9.84 12.41 -26.14
N PHE A 466 10.39 13.59 -25.92
CA PHE A 466 10.31 14.35 -24.69
C PHE A 466 8.89 14.94 -24.50
N ILE A 467 8.23 15.36 -25.56
CA ILE A 467 6.83 15.82 -25.53
C ILE A 467 5.90 14.66 -25.16
N LYS A 468 6.14 13.45 -25.67
CA LYS A 468 5.42 12.24 -25.25
C LYS A 468 5.70 11.89 -23.78
N LYS A 469 6.94 12.06 -23.31
CA LYS A 469 7.31 11.88 -21.91
C LYS A 469 6.75 12.98 -21.02
N LEU A 470 6.67 14.24 -21.46
CA LEU A 470 6.01 15.33 -20.73
C LEU A 470 4.50 15.11 -20.59
N ALA A 471 3.84 14.55 -21.61
CA ALA A 471 2.45 14.11 -21.48
C ALA A 471 2.31 12.99 -20.43
N THR A 472 3.35 12.19 -20.23
CA THR A 472 3.47 11.19 -19.18
C THR A 472 3.82 11.81 -17.82
N PHE A 473 4.51 12.96 -17.77
CA PHE A 473 4.81 13.74 -16.55
C PHE A 473 3.56 14.33 -15.88
N LYS A 474 2.40 14.32 -16.53
CA LYS A 474 1.11 14.64 -15.88
C LYS A 474 0.76 13.71 -14.72
N THR A 475 1.42 12.58 -14.60
CA THR A 475 1.11 11.54 -13.62
C THR A 475 2.26 11.24 -12.67
N VAL A 476 3.45 11.80 -12.87
CA VAL A 476 4.59 11.46 -12.04
C VAL A 476 4.65 12.36 -10.82
N SER A 477 4.36 11.73 -9.74
CA SER A 477 4.78 11.92 -8.36
C SER A 477 5.52 13.22 -8.03
N TYR A 478 5.03 13.90 -7.12
CA TYR A 478 5.44 14.97 -6.23
C TYR A 478 4.55 16.19 -6.25
N THR A 479 3.79 16.41 -7.27
CA THR A 479 2.74 17.43 -7.26
C THR A 479 1.69 17.03 -8.27
N HIS A 480 0.43 16.92 -7.87
CA HIS A 480 -0.67 17.02 -8.81
C HIS A 480 -0.69 18.46 -9.35
N LEU A 481 0.17 18.72 -10.31
CA LEU A 481 -0.04 19.82 -11.23
C LEU A 481 -1.10 19.32 -12.21
N THR A 482 -2.36 19.52 -11.87
CA THR A 482 -3.39 19.57 -12.91
C THR A 482 -3.09 20.81 -13.73
N LEU A 483 -2.34 20.63 -14.79
CA LEU A 483 -2.41 21.57 -15.91
C LEU A 483 -3.85 21.46 -16.41
N PRO A 484 -4.62 22.57 -16.43
CA PRO A 484 -5.94 22.52 -17.02
C PRO A 484 -5.77 22.06 -18.46
N THR A 485 -6.57 21.05 -18.86
CA THR A 485 -6.61 20.53 -20.24
C THR A 485 -7.18 21.56 -21.24
N ARG A 486 -7.46 22.77 -20.78
CA ARG A 486 -7.77 23.94 -21.59
C ARG A 486 -6.76 25.02 -21.24
N SER A 487 -5.91 25.31 -22.21
CA SER A 487 -5.07 26.49 -22.22
C SER A 487 -5.96 27.75 -22.13
N TYR A 488 -5.99 28.35 -20.96
CA TYR A 488 -6.24 29.77 -20.87
C TYR A 488 -4.85 30.43 -20.84
N VAL A 489 -4.45 30.94 -21.98
CA VAL A 489 -3.38 31.92 -22.11
C VAL A 489 -3.90 33.24 -21.61
#